data_1d3b32bae04e7b00647f5ed0f340374d
#
_entry.id   1d3b32bae04e7b00647f5ed0f340374d
#
_cell.length_a   1.000
_cell.length_b   1.000
_cell.length_c   1.000
_cell.angle_alpha   90.00
_cell.angle_beta   90.00
_cell.angle_gamma   90.00
#
_symmetry.space_group_name_H-M   'P 1'
#
loop_
_entity.id
_entity.type
_entity.pdbx_description
1 polymer ?
#
loop_
_entity_poly.entity_id
_entity_poly.type
_entity_poly.pdbx_seq_one_letter_code
_entity_poly.pdbx_strand_id
1 'polypeptide(L)'
;MTDPERRNIERVKHWEQTWNNAVDRMIDECYAEDCEAINMLTGYTMHGREELRAIEHAMLSFDGTRRMEITRMLASGDVVAVEADAIWGDRRLKACVFLTFNSAGMIVSDHSYGSDPSGASSH
;
A
#
# COMPACT_ATOMS: atom_id res chain seq x y z
N MET A 1 -5.06 12.39 19.48
CA MET A 1 -4.88 12.25 18.03
C MET A 1 -5.55 13.43 17.33
N THR A 2 -4.86 14.05 16.37
CA THR A 2 -5.40 15.20 15.63
C THR A 2 -6.46 14.77 14.62
N ASP A 3 -7.24 15.74 14.09
CA ASP A 3 -8.22 15.43 13.04
C ASP A 3 -7.57 14.87 11.75
N PRO A 4 -6.45 15.45 11.24
CA PRO A 4 -5.75 14.83 10.11
C PRO A 4 -5.28 13.40 10.38
N GLU A 5 -4.80 13.11 11.57
CA GLU A 5 -4.38 11.75 11.93
C GLU A 5 -5.56 10.78 11.92
N ARG A 6 -6.71 11.17 12.48
CA ARG A 6 -7.93 10.35 12.45
C ARG A 6 -8.41 10.12 11.02
N ARG A 7 -8.40 11.18 10.21
CA ARG A 7 -8.75 11.07 8.79
C ARG A 7 -7.84 10.08 8.07
N ASN A 8 -6.53 10.17 8.30
CA ASN A 8 -5.56 9.31 7.63
C ASN A 8 -5.73 7.85 8.04
N ILE A 9 -6.07 7.57 9.29
CA ILE A 9 -6.42 6.20 9.74
C ILE A 9 -7.61 5.66 8.95
N GLU A 10 -8.66 6.47 8.78
CA GLU A 10 -9.82 6.04 7.99
C GLU A 10 -9.46 5.84 6.52
N ARG A 11 -8.56 6.66 5.98
CA ARG A 11 -8.06 6.48 4.61
C ARG A 11 -7.29 5.17 4.45
N VAL A 12 -6.51 4.77 5.46
CA VAL A 12 -5.80 3.49 5.45
C VAL A 12 -6.79 2.32 5.45
N LYS A 13 -7.88 2.41 6.22
CA LYS A 13 -8.91 1.37 6.20
C LYS A 13 -9.55 1.23 4.82
N HIS A 14 -9.81 2.35 4.15
CA HIS A 14 -10.31 2.34 2.77
C HIS A 14 -9.28 1.74 1.80
N TRP A 15 -8.00 2.07 1.99
CA TRP A 15 -6.90 1.52 1.21
C TRP A 15 -6.83 -0.01 1.34
N GLU A 16 -6.95 -0.54 2.56
CA GLU A 16 -6.97 -1.99 2.79
C GLU A 16 -8.16 -2.65 2.08
N GLN A 17 -9.34 -2.09 2.25
CA GLN A 17 -10.56 -2.63 1.64
C GLN A 17 -10.46 -2.67 0.12
N THR A 18 -10.03 -1.57 -0.50
CA THR A 18 -9.93 -1.49 -1.95
C THR A 18 -8.76 -2.29 -2.50
N TRP A 19 -7.65 -2.37 -1.76
CA TRP A 19 -6.53 -3.23 -2.12
C TRP A 19 -6.98 -4.69 -2.23
N ASN A 20 -7.83 -5.13 -1.31
CA ASN A 20 -8.33 -6.50 -1.28
C ASN A 20 -9.42 -6.78 -2.32
N ASN A 21 -10.17 -5.77 -2.76
CA ASN A 21 -11.39 -6.01 -3.52
C ASN A 21 -11.45 -5.27 -4.86
N ALA A 22 -10.71 -4.18 -5.04
CA ALA A 22 -10.86 -3.33 -6.22
C ALA A 22 -9.59 -2.51 -6.43
N VAL A 23 -8.56 -3.14 -6.99
CA VAL A 23 -7.22 -2.54 -7.07
C VAL A 23 -7.20 -1.22 -7.84
N ASP A 24 -7.97 -1.11 -8.94
CA ASP A 24 -8.01 0.14 -9.70
C ASP A 24 -8.64 1.27 -8.90
N ARG A 25 -9.68 0.97 -8.12
CA ARG A 25 -10.27 1.96 -7.21
C ARG A 25 -9.29 2.34 -6.10
N MET A 26 -8.53 1.38 -5.60
CA MET A 26 -7.49 1.65 -4.59
C MET A 26 -6.50 2.69 -5.12
N ILE A 27 -6.01 2.51 -6.35
CA ILE A 27 -5.07 3.43 -6.95
C ILE A 27 -5.70 4.82 -7.15
N ASP A 28 -6.89 4.86 -7.76
CA ASP A 28 -7.52 6.12 -8.12
C ASP A 28 -8.07 6.90 -6.92
N GLU A 29 -8.53 6.19 -5.89
CA GLU A 29 -9.16 6.82 -4.71
C GLU A 29 -8.21 7.07 -3.55
N CYS A 30 -7.08 6.35 -3.48
CA CYS A 30 -6.18 6.44 -2.34
C CYS A 30 -4.86 7.14 -2.64
N TYR A 31 -4.34 7.03 -3.86
CA TYR A 31 -3.03 7.58 -4.22
C TYR A 31 -3.16 8.88 -4.99
N ALA A 32 -2.30 9.85 -4.69
CA ALA A 32 -2.18 11.07 -5.49
C ALA A 32 -1.62 10.74 -6.88
N GLU A 33 -1.90 11.58 -7.87
CA GLU A 33 -1.43 11.36 -9.24
C GLU A 33 0.09 11.26 -9.33
N ASP A 34 0.79 12.06 -8.54
CA ASP A 34 2.24 12.14 -8.51
C ASP A 34 2.86 11.33 -7.36
N CYS A 35 2.17 10.30 -6.89
CA CYS A 35 2.63 9.48 -5.79
C CYS A 35 3.95 8.78 -6.13
N GLU A 36 4.68 8.38 -5.08
CA GLU A 36 5.89 7.59 -5.20
C GLU A 36 5.76 6.39 -4.28
N ALA A 37 5.89 5.19 -4.82
CA ALA A 37 5.84 3.95 -4.06
C ALA A 37 7.17 3.22 -4.20
N ILE A 38 7.80 2.90 -3.06
CA ILE A 38 9.14 2.32 -3.03
C ILE A 38 9.10 1.01 -2.24
N ASN A 39 9.61 -0.05 -2.86
CA ASN A 39 9.95 -1.27 -2.13
C ASN A 39 11.28 -1.02 -1.43
N MET A 40 11.25 -0.85 -0.11
CA MET A 40 12.41 -0.44 0.65
C MET A 40 13.46 -1.54 0.79
N LEU A 41 13.10 -2.79 0.53
CA LEU A 41 14.04 -3.91 0.57
C LEU A 41 14.90 -3.98 -0.69
N THR A 42 14.37 -3.53 -1.83
CA THR A 42 15.06 -3.65 -3.13
C THR A 42 15.41 -2.29 -3.73
N GLY A 43 14.74 -1.21 -3.29
CA GLY A 43 14.87 0.11 -3.90
C GLY A 43 14.01 0.30 -5.14
N TYR A 44 13.25 -0.73 -5.56
CA TYR A 44 12.37 -0.60 -6.73
C TYR A 44 11.33 0.49 -6.47
N THR A 45 11.23 1.45 -7.40
CA THR A 45 10.40 2.64 -7.22
C THR A 45 9.40 2.76 -8.38
N MET A 46 8.15 3.06 -8.02
CA MET A 46 7.09 3.37 -8.97
C MET A 46 6.72 4.85 -8.82
N HIS A 47 6.73 5.58 -9.92
CA HIS A 47 6.39 6.99 -9.96
C HIS A 47 5.02 7.18 -10.61
N GLY A 48 4.06 7.67 -9.83
CA GLY A 48 2.72 7.95 -10.31
C GLY A 48 1.82 6.73 -10.35
N ARG A 49 0.52 7.00 -10.54
CA ARG A 49 -0.53 5.98 -10.52
C ARG A 49 -0.34 4.91 -11.56
N GLU A 50 0.11 5.27 -12.78
CA GLU A 50 0.12 4.30 -13.87
C GLU A 50 1.24 3.28 -13.73
N GLU A 51 2.41 3.67 -13.21
CA GLU A 51 3.45 2.70 -12.89
C GLU A 51 3.03 1.77 -11.76
N LEU A 52 2.38 2.33 -10.73
CA LEU A 52 1.83 1.54 -9.64
C LEU A 52 0.77 0.56 -10.16
N ARG A 53 -0.12 1.01 -11.05
CA ARG A 53 -1.18 0.19 -11.64
C ARG A 53 -0.59 -1.01 -12.41
N ALA A 54 0.45 -0.77 -13.19
CA ALA A 54 1.09 -1.84 -13.97
C ALA A 54 1.66 -2.93 -13.06
N ILE A 55 2.32 -2.56 -11.97
CA ILE A 55 2.88 -3.52 -11.01
C ILE A 55 1.75 -4.26 -10.27
N GLU A 56 0.70 -3.56 -9.84
CA GLU A 56 -0.41 -4.19 -9.14
C GLU A 56 -1.13 -5.21 -10.03
N HIS A 57 -1.34 -4.88 -11.31
CA HIS A 57 -1.94 -5.82 -12.26
C HIS A 57 -1.05 -7.02 -12.51
N ALA A 58 0.27 -6.82 -12.59
CA ALA A 58 1.22 -7.94 -12.75
C ALA A 58 1.16 -8.89 -11.55
N MET A 59 1.10 -8.35 -10.34
CA MET A 59 1.00 -9.17 -9.12
C MET A 59 -0.30 -9.95 -9.07
N LEU A 60 -1.42 -9.33 -9.45
CA LEU A 60 -2.72 -10.01 -9.51
C LEU A 60 -2.75 -11.09 -10.57
N SER A 61 -2.04 -10.90 -11.68
CA SER A 61 -1.89 -11.93 -12.71
C SER A 61 -1.09 -13.13 -12.20
N PHE A 62 -0.13 -12.89 -11.30
CA PHE A 62 0.63 -13.94 -10.65
C PHE A 62 -0.25 -14.73 -9.66
N ASP A 63 -0.97 -14.02 -8.79
CA ASP A 63 -1.85 -14.64 -7.80
C ASP A 63 -3.00 -13.70 -7.45
N GLY A 64 -4.18 -13.97 -8.02
CA GLY A 64 -5.38 -13.18 -7.76
C GLY A 64 -6.02 -13.45 -6.40
N THR A 65 -5.51 -14.41 -5.63
CA THR A 65 -6.04 -14.72 -4.29
C THR A 65 -5.38 -13.89 -3.20
N ARG A 66 -4.43 -13.01 -3.54
CA ARG A 66 -3.70 -12.20 -2.57
C ARG A 66 -4.64 -11.43 -1.67
N ARG A 67 -4.22 -11.26 -0.41
CA ARG A 67 -5.02 -10.58 0.60
C ARG A 67 -4.10 -9.85 1.57
N MET A 68 -4.56 -8.72 2.10
CA MET A 68 -3.86 -8.00 3.14
C MET A 68 -4.76 -7.88 4.37
N GLU A 69 -4.20 -8.14 5.55
CA GLU A 69 -4.88 -7.95 6.82
C GLU A 69 -4.03 -7.05 7.70
N ILE A 70 -4.53 -5.86 7.99
CA ILE A 70 -3.82 -4.92 8.86
C ILE A 70 -3.95 -5.38 10.30
N THR A 71 -2.82 -5.48 11.00
CA THR A 71 -2.76 -5.91 12.39
C THR A 71 -2.51 -4.75 13.34
N ARG A 72 -1.88 -3.66 12.88
CA ARG A 72 -1.60 -2.50 13.73
C ARG A 72 -1.37 -1.25 12.87
N MET A 73 -1.85 -0.11 13.37
CA MET A 73 -1.62 1.19 12.74
C MET A 73 -1.22 2.22 13.80
N LEU A 74 -0.28 3.08 13.44
CA LEU A 74 0.13 4.21 14.26
C LEU A 74 0.19 5.46 13.38
N ALA A 75 -0.54 6.51 13.77
CA ALA A 75 -0.55 7.77 13.05
C ALA A 75 0.31 8.81 13.78
N SER A 76 1.12 9.54 13.02
CA SER A 76 1.92 10.65 13.53
C SER A 76 2.03 11.72 12.45
N GLY A 77 1.39 12.86 12.67
CA GLY A 77 1.35 13.93 11.67
C GLY A 77 0.69 13.46 10.39
N ASP A 78 1.40 13.54 9.28
CA ASP A 78 0.91 13.15 7.96
C ASP A 78 1.27 11.71 7.58
N VAL A 79 1.85 10.94 8.50
CA VAL A 79 2.30 9.56 8.25
C VAL A 79 1.47 8.58 9.06
N VAL A 80 1.10 7.46 8.42
CA VAL A 80 0.56 6.30 9.13
C VAL A 80 1.49 5.12 8.88
N ALA A 81 2.00 4.54 9.97
CA ALA A 81 2.75 3.29 9.91
C ALA A 81 1.74 2.14 10.02
N VAL A 82 1.84 1.19 9.10
CA VAL A 82 0.90 0.07 8.99
C VAL A 82 1.67 -1.23 9.09
N GLU A 83 1.29 -2.08 10.05
CA GLU A 83 1.80 -3.44 10.13
C GLU A 83 0.69 -4.38 9.66
N ALA A 84 1.03 -5.32 8.78
CA ALA A 84 0.02 -6.16 8.15
C ALA A 84 0.56 -7.56 7.85
N ASP A 85 -0.37 -8.49 7.65
CA ASP A 85 -0.08 -9.79 7.05
C ASP A 85 -0.44 -9.71 5.57
N ALA A 86 0.50 -10.12 4.71
CA ALA A 86 0.26 -10.29 3.28
C ALA A 86 0.09 -11.79 3.01
N ILE A 87 -1.07 -12.17 2.46
CA ILE A 87 -1.44 -13.56 2.27
C ILE A 87 -1.48 -13.85 0.78
N TRP A 88 -0.72 -14.85 0.34
CA TRP A 88 -0.61 -15.28 -1.04
C TRP A 88 -0.86 -16.80 -1.10
N GLY A 89 -2.08 -17.19 -1.44
CA GLY A 89 -2.45 -18.61 -1.37
C GLY A 89 -2.39 -19.12 0.08
N ASP A 90 -1.49 -20.07 0.35
CA ASP A 90 -1.27 -20.64 1.68
C ASP A 90 -0.09 -19.96 2.43
N ARG A 91 0.55 -18.96 1.83
CA ARG A 91 1.69 -18.28 2.42
C ARG A 91 1.23 -17.01 3.14
N ARG A 92 1.78 -16.77 4.33
CA ARG A 92 1.50 -15.58 5.12
C ARG A 92 2.82 -14.90 5.45
N LEU A 93 2.99 -13.68 4.95
CA LEU A 93 4.22 -12.90 5.12
C LEU A 93 3.93 -11.64 5.93
N LYS A 94 4.87 -11.21 6.75
CA LYS A 94 4.74 -9.96 7.48
C LYS A 94 5.16 -8.79 6.59
N ALA A 95 4.46 -7.68 6.72
CA ALA A 95 4.75 -6.47 5.98
C ALA A 95 4.57 -5.25 6.86
N CYS A 96 5.33 -4.20 6.56
CA CYS A 96 5.20 -2.90 7.18
C CYS A 96 5.22 -1.85 6.08
N VAL A 97 4.29 -0.89 6.14
CA VAL A 97 4.19 0.17 5.14
C VAL A 97 4.09 1.51 5.86
N PHE A 98 4.87 2.49 5.39
CA PHE A 98 4.74 3.88 5.85
C PHE A 98 4.05 4.66 4.75
N LEU A 99 2.84 5.14 5.03
CA LEU A 99 2.03 5.91 4.09
C LEU A 99 2.04 7.37 4.51
N THR A 100 2.49 8.24 3.61
CA THR A 100 2.47 9.69 3.83
C THR A 100 1.33 10.30 3.04
N PHE A 101 0.53 11.15 3.68
CA PHE A 101 -0.69 11.72 3.11
C PHE A 101 -0.53 13.21 2.86
N ASN A 102 -1.15 13.73 1.81
CA ASN A 102 -1.29 15.16 1.61
C ASN A 102 -2.52 15.69 2.35
N SER A 103 -2.77 17.00 2.26
CA SER A 103 -3.89 17.64 2.95
C SER A 103 -5.26 17.20 2.45
N ALA A 104 -5.32 16.61 1.25
CA ALA A 104 -6.55 16.06 0.69
C ALA A 104 -6.81 14.61 1.14
N GLY A 105 -5.92 14.01 1.94
CA GLY A 105 -6.05 12.64 2.38
C GLY A 105 -5.64 11.61 1.34
N MET A 106 -4.82 12.01 0.36
CA MET A 106 -4.30 11.11 -0.66
C MET A 106 -2.87 10.70 -0.33
N ILE A 107 -2.50 9.47 -0.63
CA ILE A 107 -1.15 8.95 -0.38
C ILE A 107 -0.21 9.56 -1.42
N VAL A 108 0.82 10.26 -0.95
CA VAL A 108 1.87 10.81 -1.80
C VAL A 108 3.14 9.96 -1.77
N SER A 109 3.33 9.19 -0.70
CA SER A 109 4.52 8.35 -0.54
C SER A 109 4.13 7.04 0.15
N ASP A 110 4.63 5.94 -0.39
CA ASP A 110 4.39 4.58 0.11
C ASP A 110 5.75 3.89 0.21
N HIS A 111 6.22 3.68 1.44
CA HIS A 111 7.47 2.96 1.69
C HIS A 111 7.13 1.59 2.27
N SER A 112 7.26 0.56 1.45
CA SER A 112 6.90 -0.81 1.82
C SER A 112 8.10 -1.63 2.21
N TYR A 113 7.98 -2.33 3.33
CA TYR A 113 8.99 -3.26 3.85
C TYR A 113 8.32 -4.63 3.93
N GLY A 114 8.52 -5.44 2.90
CA GLY A 114 7.94 -6.77 2.84
C GLY A 114 8.44 -7.52 1.64
N SER A 115 8.44 -8.84 1.71
CA SER A 115 8.85 -9.69 0.60
C SER A 115 7.70 -9.84 -0.38
N ASP A 116 8.03 -9.77 -1.67
CA ASP A 116 7.11 -10.07 -2.75
C ASP A 116 7.28 -11.55 -3.12
N PRO A 117 6.27 -12.42 -2.86
CA PRO A 117 6.41 -13.85 -3.14
C PRO A 117 6.52 -14.18 -4.63
N SER A 118 6.13 -13.26 -5.52
CA SER A 118 6.27 -13.47 -6.96
C SER A 118 7.69 -13.16 -7.45
N GLY A 119 8.48 -12.40 -6.68
CA GLY A 119 9.76 -11.89 -7.09
C GLY A 119 9.68 -10.73 -8.08
N ALA A 120 8.49 -10.20 -8.36
CA ALA A 120 8.30 -9.18 -9.38
C ALA A 120 9.02 -7.87 -9.07
N SER A 121 9.23 -7.56 -7.79
CA SER A 121 9.90 -6.34 -7.34
C SER A 121 11.20 -6.60 -6.58
N SER A 122 11.77 -7.79 -6.67
CA SER A 122 12.95 -8.18 -5.89
C SER A 122 14.27 -8.10 -6.68
N HIS A 123 14.29 -7.41 -7.79
CA HIS A 123 15.48 -7.34 -8.64
C HIS A 123 16.08 -5.97 -8.74
#